data_2f167a8e07235ca7a19149a83adee5d5
#
_entry.id   2f167a8e07235ca7a19149a83adee5d5
#
_cell.length_a   1.000
_cell.length_b   1.000
_cell.length_c   1.000
_cell.angle_alpha   90.00
_cell.angle_beta   90.00
_cell.angle_gamma   90.00
#
_symmetry.space_group_name_H-M   'P 1'
#
loop_
_entity.id
_entity.type
_entity.pdbx_description
1 polymer ?
#
loop_
_entity_poly.entity_id
_entity_poly.type
_entity_poly.pdbx_seq_one_letter_code
_entity_poly.pdbx_strand_id
1 'polypeptide(L)'
;MKKALLLMILVLLCLPLVFAAVAEEAQDITGRCEFIAAPASQGRKADMQDHSYLTYYTGKYLEISTPENAPCFGLYLCFAGREAPYRVDAWQDGAWVTAASDARQYANSFLPLPGIRRLRVVPDRNDTLSIAEITLLGEGEKPEWVQDWKPWQGKADLLVLSAHADDELLFFGGVIPYYTAQMQKHVIVCYLTDQTSCRRNELLDGLWLCGVREYPRMGVFKDIKNNSLGDSYGFWGEKPVLEYVTGLLREYRPDVVVTHDKGGEYGHGAHRVCADAMIKAIDRAADGAYLPNLGEPWQIQKLYLHLYKQNTLTLDWRQPLSAFGGQTAFDVAKAAFDCHASQRSNGLIVQDWGPHANNVFGLYYSNVGLDEQGDDLFEHIP
;
A
#
# COMPACT_ATOMS: atom_id res chain seq x y z
N MET A 1 -11.01 -75.24 33.81
CA MET A 1 -11.07 -74.46 32.61
C MET A 1 -11.99 -73.23 32.87
N LYS A 2 -11.40 -72.09 33.26
CA LYS A 2 -12.13 -70.87 33.55
C LYS A 2 -11.89 -69.88 32.41
N LYS A 3 -12.96 -69.51 31.67
CA LYS A 3 -12.91 -68.48 30.62
C LYS A 3 -12.97 -67.12 31.29
N ALA A 4 -11.94 -66.31 31.14
CA ALA A 4 -11.90 -64.91 31.53
C ALA A 4 -12.54 -64.07 30.41
N LEU A 5 -13.60 -63.35 30.73
CA LEU A 5 -14.28 -62.40 29.84
C LEU A 5 -13.61 -61.02 30.03
N LEU A 6 -12.90 -60.55 28.98
CA LEU A 6 -12.29 -59.23 28.99
C LEU A 6 -13.33 -58.17 28.56
N LEU A 7 -13.74 -57.32 29.46
CA LEU A 7 -14.67 -56.22 29.23
C LEU A 7 -13.87 -55.00 28.79
N MET A 8 -13.95 -54.65 27.51
CA MET A 8 -13.29 -53.47 26.95
C MET A 8 -14.24 -52.28 27.15
N ILE A 9 -13.93 -51.40 28.13
CA ILE A 9 -14.66 -50.16 28.33
C ILE A 9 -14.14 -49.12 27.33
N LEU A 10 -15.00 -48.80 26.34
CA LEU A 10 -14.76 -47.73 25.39
C LEU A 10 -15.13 -46.39 26.07
N VAL A 11 -14.14 -45.65 26.55
CA VAL A 11 -14.36 -44.28 27.05
C VAL A 11 -14.38 -43.36 25.84
N LEU A 12 -15.58 -42.98 25.39
CA LEU A 12 -15.77 -41.88 24.47
C LEU A 12 -15.44 -40.57 25.19
N LEU A 13 -14.26 -40.02 24.92
CA LEU A 13 -13.93 -38.62 25.26
C LEU A 13 -14.77 -37.71 24.38
N CYS A 14 -15.89 -37.23 24.84
CA CYS A 14 -16.60 -36.09 24.28
C CYS A 14 -15.75 -34.83 24.57
N LEU A 15 -14.84 -34.49 23.67
CA LEU A 15 -14.28 -33.13 23.63
C LEU A 15 -15.41 -32.18 23.22
N PRO A 16 -15.72 -31.14 24.02
CA PRO A 16 -16.62 -30.12 23.55
C PRO A 16 -15.96 -29.42 22.35
N LEU A 17 -16.55 -29.54 21.18
CA LEU A 17 -16.29 -28.67 20.08
C LEU A 17 -16.71 -27.26 20.50
N VAL A 18 -15.77 -26.48 21.00
CA VAL A 18 -15.97 -25.04 21.17
C VAL A 18 -15.98 -24.46 19.74
N PHE A 19 -17.17 -24.32 19.18
CA PHE A 19 -17.38 -23.45 18.05
C PHE A 19 -17.06 -22.03 18.55
N ALA A 20 -15.88 -21.51 18.24
CA ALA A 20 -15.67 -20.07 18.34
C ALA A 20 -16.75 -19.45 17.43
N ALA A 21 -17.65 -18.68 18.03
CA ALA A 21 -18.56 -17.87 17.24
C ALA A 21 -17.70 -16.98 16.36
N VAL A 22 -17.85 -17.12 15.04
CA VAL A 22 -17.21 -16.19 14.10
C VAL A 22 -17.81 -14.84 14.43
N ALA A 23 -16.98 -13.89 14.86
CA ALA A 23 -17.46 -12.55 15.14
C ALA A 23 -18.08 -11.98 13.86
N GLU A 24 -19.24 -11.35 13.99
CA GLU A 24 -19.95 -10.78 12.85
C GLU A 24 -19.18 -9.57 12.31
N GLU A 25 -19.08 -9.43 11.00
CA GLU A 25 -18.41 -8.30 10.38
C GLU A 25 -19.19 -7.00 10.68
N ALA A 26 -18.48 -5.94 11.03
CA ALA A 26 -19.05 -4.64 11.34
C ALA A 26 -19.77 -4.04 10.12
N GLN A 27 -21.02 -3.66 10.31
CA GLN A 27 -21.81 -3.07 9.24
C GLN A 27 -21.49 -1.59 9.05
N ASP A 28 -21.51 -1.14 7.80
CA ASP A 28 -21.50 0.28 7.46
C ASP A 28 -22.83 0.93 7.88
N ILE A 29 -22.74 1.88 8.81
CA ILE A 29 -23.87 2.65 9.32
C ILE A 29 -23.91 4.09 8.78
N THR A 30 -22.98 4.48 7.91
CA THR A 30 -22.78 5.85 7.43
C THR A 30 -24.04 6.47 6.83
N GLY A 31 -24.76 5.71 6.01
CA GLY A 31 -26.00 6.15 5.38
C GLY A 31 -27.09 6.56 6.37
N ARG A 32 -27.06 6.00 7.60
CA ARG A 32 -28.02 6.26 8.67
C ARG A 32 -27.62 7.39 9.60
N CYS A 33 -26.40 7.93 9.44
CA CYS A 33 -25.86 9.00 10.30
C CYS A 33 -26.27 10.38 9.81
N GLU A 34 -26.37 11.31 10.75
CA GLU A 34 -26.59 12.73 10.49
C GLU A 34 -25.25 13.47 10.52
N PHE A 35 -25.02 14.31 9.53
CA PHE A 35 -23.77 15.05 9.36
C PHE A 35 -24.02 16.55 9.53
N ILE A 36 -23.24 17.20 10.37
CA ILE A 36 -23.31 18.63 10.61
C ILE A 36 -21.95 19.24 10.24
N ALA A 37 -21.97 20.01 9.15
CA ALA A 37 -20.78 20.67 8.64
C ALA A 37 -20.38 21.89 9.48
N ALA A 38 -19.08 22.15 9.58
CA ALA A 38 -18.58 23.37 10.21
C ALA A 38 -19.04 24.63 9.44
N PRO A 39 -19.17 25.80 10.10
CA PRO A 39 -19.38 27.06 9.39
C PRO A 39 -18.31 27.31 8.33
N ALA A 40 -18.73 27.83 7.18
CA ALA A 40 -17.88 28.12 6.02
C ALA A 40 -17.19 26.87 5.38
N SER A 41 -17.66 25.66 5.69
CA SER A 41 -17.23 24.44 5.00
C SER A 41 -17.73 24.40 3.55
N GLN A 42 -17.08 23.55 2.74
CA GLN A 42 -17.45 23.24 1.38
C GLN A 42 -17.64 21.73 1.23
N GLY A 43 -18.42 21.33 0.21
CA GLY A 43 -18.77 19.93 0.00
C GLY A 43 -19.99 19.48 0.82
N ARG A 44 -20.59 18.39 0.42
CA ARG A 44 -21.82 17.81 1.00
C ARG A 44 -21.56 16.43 1.56
N LYS A 45 -22.48 15.89 2.35
CA LYS A 45 -22.44 14.48 2.80
C LYS A 45 -22.29 13.52 1.62
N ALA A 46 -23.03 13.73 0.54
CA ALA A 46 -22.98 12.87 -0.65
C ALA A 46 -21.60 12.85 -1.31
N ASP A 47 -20.84 13.94 -1.23
CA ASP A 47 -19.51 14.06 -1.82
C ASP A 47 -18.43 13.25 -1.04
N MET A 48 -18.80 12.68 0.13
CA MET A 48 -17.97 11.78 0.94
C MET A 48 -18.46 10.33 0.91
N GLN A 49 -19.39 9.98 0.01
CA GLN A 49 -20.04 8.67 -0.10
C GLN A 49 -20.35 8.31 -1.56
N ASP A 50 -19.64 8.91 -2.52
CA ASP A 50 -19.88 8.73 -3.95
C ASP A 50 -18.81 7.86 -4.64
N HIS A 51 -17.89 7.31 -3.85
CA HIS A 51 -16.75 6.49 -4.30
C HIS A 51 -15.85 7.24 -5.29
N SER A 52 -15.72 8.57 -5.10
CA SER A 52 -14.88 9.43 -5.92
C SER A 52 -13.89 10.22 -5.07
N TYR A 53 -12.62 10.04 -5.32
CA TYR A 53 -11.56 10.84 -4.67
C TYR A 53 -11.41 12.25 -5.27
N LEU A 54 -12.25 12.63 -6.22
CA LEU A 54 -12.27 13.97 -6.84
C LEU A 54 -13.25 14.92 -6.16
N THR A 55 -14.23 14.40 -5.44
CA THR A 55 -15.22 15.11 -4.66
C THR A 55 -14.88 14.99 -3.18
N TYR A 56 -15.07 16.03 -2.39
CA TYR A 56 -14.70 15.98 -0.98
C TYR A 56 -15.36 17.09 -0.15
N TYR A 57 -15.48 16.82 1.13
CA TYR A 57 -15.80 17.82 2.14
C TYR A 57 -14.53 18.54 2.59
N THR A 58 -14.61 19.88 2.78
CA THR A 58 -13.55 20.68 3.40
C THR A 58 -14.11 21.54 4.52
N GLY A 59 -13.53 21.46 5.74
CA GLY A 59 -13.99 22.22 6.88
C GLY A 59 -13.07 22.14 8.09
N LYS A 60 -13.36 22.97 9.09
CA LYS A 60 -12.59 22.99 10.37
C LYS A 60 -12.91 21.81 11.27
N TYR A 61 -14.04 21.20 11.11
CA TYR A 61 -14.49 19.97 11.76
C TYR A 61 -15.67 19.39 11.00
N LEU A 62 -15.96 18.13 11.24
CA LEU A 62 -17.16 17.45 10.79
C LEU A 62 -17.82 16.78 11.99
N GLU A 63 -19.03 17.20 12.39
CA GLU A 63 -19.81 16.53 13.43
C GLU A 63 -20.69 15.45 12.81
N ILE A 64 -20.86 14.34 13.53
CA ILE A 64 -21.63 13.20 13.10
C ILE A 64 -22.45 12.67 14.29
N SER A 65 -23.74 12.45 14.06
CA SER A 65 -24.62 11.78 15.00
C SER A 65 -25.09 10.45 14.43
N THR A 66 -24.88 9.37 15.17
CA THR A 66 -25.32 8.03 14.78
C THR A 66 -26.74 7.74 15.32
N PRO A 67 -27.46 6.76 14.75
CA PRO A 67 -28.73 6.32 15.30
C PRO A 67 -28.57 5.83 16.76
N GLU A 68 -29.63 5.98 17.57
CA GLU A 68 -29.61 5.61 18.99
C GLU A 68 -29.20 4.16 19.23
N ASN A 69 -29.61 3.26 18.37
CA ASN A 69 -29.36 1.81 18.44
C ASN A 69 -28.14 1.34 17.62
N ALA A 70 -27.34 2.25 17.08
CA ALA A 70 -26.16 1.90 16.28
C ALA A 70 -24.99 2.90 16.51
N PRO A 71 -24.33 2.81 17.68
CA PRO A 71 -23.15 3.64 17.95
C PRO A 71 -22.00 3.28 16.99
N CYS A 72 -21.09 4.23 16.79
CA CYS A 72 -19.91 4.07 15.94
C CYS A 72 -18.77 3.39 16.72
N PHE A 73 -18.31 2.23 16.24
CA PHE A 73 -17.17 1.49 16.78
C PHE A 73 -15.91 1.60 15.91
N GLY A 74 -16.03 2.09 14.68
CA GLY A 74 -14.91 2.31 13.79
C GLY A 74 -15.16 3.46 12.84
N LEU A 75 -14.14 4.28 12.59
CA LEU A 75 -14.16 5.36 11.64
C LEU A 75 -13.08 5.14 10.60
N TYR A 76 -13.47 5.04 9.33
CA TYR A 76 -12.56 4.98 8.19
C TYR A 76 -12.67 6.25 7.36
N LEU A 77 -11.53 6.89 7.09
CA LEU A 77 -11.43 8.14 6.34
C LEU A 77 -10.46 7.99 5.18
N CYS A 78 -10.87 8.47 4.00
CA CYS A 78 -9.97 8.72 2.88
C CYS A 78 -9.85 10.24 2.69
N PHE A 79 -8.64 10.77 2.82
CA PHE A 79 -8.41 12.21 2.71
C PHE A 79 -8.19 12.62 1.26
N ALA A 80 -8.73 13.79 0.90
CA ALA A 80 -8.40 14.52 -0.31
C ALA A 80 -7.39 15.61 0.02
N GLY A 81 -6.31 15.73 -0.75
CA GLY A 81 -5.33 16.77 -0.52
C GLY A 81 -4.23 16.35 0.46
N ARG A 82 -3.78 17.29 1.30
CA ARG A 82 -2.71 17.04 2.25
C ARG A 82 -3.27 16.46 3.54
N GLU A 83 -2.74 15.33 3.93
CA GLU A 83 -3.08 14.66 5.17
C GLU A 83 -2.54 15.46 6.36
N ALA A 84 -3.36 15.61 7.39
CA ALA A 84 -2.99 16.26 8.64
C ALA A 84 -3.28 15.33 9.82
N PRO A 85 -2.52 15.41 10.90
CA PRO A 85 -2.91 14.77 12.15
C PRO A 85 -4.31 15.23 12.57
N TYR A 86 -5.12 14.29 13.02
CA TYR A 86 -6.49 14.59 13.44
C TYR A 86 -6.86 13.81 14.71
N ARG A 87 -7.93 14.24 15.34
CA ARG A 87 -8.56 13.55 16.46
C ARG A 87 -10.06 13.40 16.25
N VAL A 88 -10.61 12.45 16.94
CA VAL A 88 -12.04 12.24 17.08
C VAL A 88 -12.45 12.58 18.50
N ASP A 89 -13.27 13.61 18.66
CA ASP A 89 -13.88 13.97 19.95
C ASP A 89 -15.27 13.33 20.05
N ALA A 90 -15.61 12.78 21.22
CA ALA A 90 -16.95 12.30 21.57
C ALA A 90 -17.69 13.34 22.39
N TRP A 91 -19.00 13.50 22.19
CA TRP A 91 -19.85 14.31 23.06
C TRP A 91 -20.24 13.53 24.30
N GLN A 92 -19.77 13.94 25.47
CA GLN A 92 -20.01 13.29 26.75
C GLN A 92 -20.31 14.36 27.80
N ASP A 93 -21.35 14.18 28.58
CA ASP A 93 -21.74 15.02 29.72
C ASP A 93 -21.78 16.54 29.44
N GLY A 94 -22.20 16.92 28.23
CA GLY A 94 -22.30 18.32 27.80
C GLY A 94 -21.01 18.93 27.28
N ALA A 95 -19.95 18.15 27.07
CA ALA A 95 -18.65 18.59 26.57
C ALA A 95 -18.08 17.66 25.48
N TRP A 96 -17.18 18.19 24.66
CA TRP A 96 -16.38 17.42 23.72
C TRP A 96 -15.12 16.89 24.42
N VAL A 97 -14.93 15.57 24.37
CA VAL A 97 -13.78 14.87 24.95
C VAL A 97 -13.10 14.05 23.87
N THR A 98 -11.78 14.14 23.75
CA THR A 98 -11.01 13.36 22.78
C THR A 98 -11.12 11.87 23.08
N ALA A 99 -11.65 11.12 22.13
CA ALA A 99 -11.82 9.67 22.20
C ALA A 99 -10.71 8.90 21.49
N ALA A 100 -10.18 9.44 20.37
CA ALA A 100 -9.12 8.83 19.60
C ALA A 100 -8.35 9.90 18.80
N SER A 101 -7.14 9.58 18.34
CA SER A 101 -6.36 10.45 17.46
C SER A 101 -5.50 9.64 16.50
N ASP A 102 -5.18 10.23 15.34
CA ASP A 102 -4.22 9.69 14.38
C ASP A 102 -3.19 10.76 14.00
N ALA A 103 -1.94 10.51 14.34
CA ALA A 103 -0.81 11.38 14.02
C ALA A 103 -0.01 10.92 12.78
N ARG A 104 -0.38 9.78 12.17
CA ARG A 104 0.42 9.13 11.10
C ARG A 104 0.44 9.91 9.78
N GLN A 105 -0.56 10.75 9.51
CA GLN A 105 -0.70 11.49 8.26
C GLN A 105 -0.81 10.57 7.03
N TYR A 106 -1.61 9.51 7.14
CA TYR A 106 -1.91 8.62 6.04
C TYR A 106 -3.13 9.08 5.27
N ALA A 107 -3.12 8.91 3.93
CA ALA A 107 -4.24 9.31 3.10
C ALA A 107 -5.51 8.50 3.41
N ASN A 108 -5.34 7.22 3.77
CA ASN A 108 -6.41 6.36 4.25
C ASN A 108 -6.12 5.98 5.70
N SER A 109 -7.09 6.22 6.58
CA SER A 109 -6.91 6.03 8.02
C SER A 109 -8.13 5.36 8.64
N PHE A 110 -7.88 4.33 9.44
CA PHE A 110 -8.88 3.68 10.26
C PHE A 110 -8.58 3.92 11.75
N LEU A 111 -9.62 4.31 12.49
CA LEU A 111 -9.60 4.45 13.94
C LEU A 111 -10.69 3.58 14.59
N PRO A 112 -10.33 2.63 15.45
CA PRO A 112 -11.29 1.96 16.32
C PRO A 112 -11.83 2.97 17.35
N LEU A 113 -13.12 2.89 17.66
CA LEU A 113 -13.83 3.78 18.59
C LEU A 113 -14.57 2.96 19.66
N PRO A 114 -14.82 3.53 20.83
CA PRO A 114 -15.46 2.81 21.96
C PRO A 114 -17.01 2.79 21.90
N GLY A 115 -17.62 2.90 20.74
CA GLY A 115 -19.08 2.96 20.59
C GLY A 115 -19.64 4.35 20.86
N ILE A 116 -19.34 5.31 19.97
CA ILE A 116 -19.68 6.73 20.11
C ILE A 116 -20.97 7.03 19.34
N ARG A 117 -21.89 7.76 19.96
CA ARG A 117 -23.15 8.19 19.34
C ARG A 117 -23.08 9.57 18.69
N ARG A 118 -22.32 10.48 19.28
CA ARG A 118 -22.10 11.81 18.72
C ARG A 118 -20.61 12.10 18.78
N LEU A 119 -20.02 12.28 17.60
CA LEU A 119 -18.59 12.50 17.44
C LEU A 119 -18.32 13.69 16.53
N ARG A 120 -17.11 14.20 16.59
CA ARG A 120 -16.61 15.13 15.59
C ARG A 120 -15.18 14.78 15.21
N VAL A 121 -14.87 14.87 13.94
CA VAL A 121 -13.51 14.79 13.40
C VAL A 121 -12.94 16.19 13.36
N VAL A 122 -11.75 16.38 13.92
CA VAL A 122 -11.11 17.69 14.06
C VAL A 122 -9.62 17.57 13.72
N PRO A 123 -9.03 18.45 12.89
CA PRO A 123 -7.58 18.47 12.68
C PRO A 123 -6.87 18.93 13.97
N ASP A 124 -5.69 18.40 14.25
CA ASP A 124 -4.94 18.70 15.47
C ASP A 124 -4.39 20.14 15.54
N ARG A 125 -4.28 20.80 14.40
CA ARG A 125 -3.81 22.18 14.29
C ARG A 125 -4.90 23.03 13.65
N ASN A 126 -4.67 24.33 13.50
CA ASN A 126 -5.59 25.23 12.80
C ASN A 126 -5.75 24.93 11.29
N ASP A 127 -5.54 23.68 10.90
CA ASP A 127 -5.71 23.18 9.57
C ASP A 127 -7.19 22.98 9.17
N THR A 128 -7.41 22.54 7.98
CA THR A 128 -8.71 22.13 7.45
C THR A 128 -8.68 20.63 7.14
N LEU A 129 -9.73 19.93 7.49
CA LEU A 129 -9.96 18.59 6.99
C LEU A 129 -10.38 18.66 5.52
N SER A 130 -9.87 17.72 4.72
CA SER A 130 -10.36 17.47 3.36
C SER A 130 -10.64 15.98 3.27
N ILE A 131 -11.92 15.59 3.38
CA ILE A 131 -12.36 14.19 3.43
C ILE A 131 -13.03 13.84 2.11
N ALA A 132 -12.42 12.91 1.35
CA ALA A 132 -13.00 12.39 0.11
C ALA A 132 -14.04 11.30 0.40
N GLU A 133 -13.70 10.33 1.26
CA GLU A 133 -14.62 9.26 1.62
C GLU A 133 -14.63 9.07 3.14
N ILE A 134 -15.80 8.71 3.67
CA ILE A 134 -16.00 8.42 5.08
C ILE A 134 -16.88 7.19 5.26
N THR A 135 -16.45 6.29 6.13
CA THR A 135 -17.27 5.15 6.56
C THR A 135 -17.29 5.06 8.08
N LEU A 136 -18.50 4.97 8.65
CA LEU A 136 -18.72 4.68 10.05
C LEU A 136 -19.16 3.23 10.18
N LEU A 137 -18.46 2.48 11.02
CA LEU A 137 -18.74 1.08 11.28
C LEU A 137 -19.46 0.90 12.62
N GLY A 138 -20.47 0.06 12.60
CA GLY A 138 -21.14 -0.43 13.80
C GLY A 138 -20.25 -1.41 14.60
N GLU A 139 -20.86 -2.11 15.56
CA GLU A 139 -20.20 -3.16 16.32
C GLU A 139 -19.89 -4.38 15.43
N GLY A 140 -18.72 -4.98 15.58
CA GLY A 140 -18.28 -6.16 14.85
C GLY A 140 -16.79 -6.12 14.49
N GLU A 141 -16.35 -7.17 13.79
CA GLU A 141 -14.98 -7.23 13.27
C GLU A 141 -14.78 -6.25 12.12
N LYS A 142 -13.62 -5.64 12.08
CA LYS A 142 -13.26 -4.69 11.00
C LYS A 142 -13.29 -5.40 9.64
N PRO A 143 -14.07 -4.90 8.65
CA PRO A 143 -14.08 -5.44 7.30
C PRO A 143 -12.69 -5.49 6.66
N GLU A 144 -12.42 -6.51 5.86
CA GLU A 144 -11.09 -6.67 5.23
C GLU A 144 -10.75 -5.55 4.25
N TRP A 145 -11.75 -4.97 3.60
CA TRP A 145 -11.57 -3.84 2.68
C TRP A 145 -11.19 -2.52 3.38
N VAL A 146 -11.39 -2.41 4.70
CA VAL A 146 -11.02 -1.23 5.49
C VAL A 146 -9.51 -1.21 5.70
N GLN A 147 -8.86 -0.25 5.10
CA GLN A 147 -7.41 -0.13 5.07
C GLN A 147 -6.87 0.42 6.40
N ASP A 148 -6.39 -0.48 7.24
CA ASP A 148 -5.71 -0.14 8.50
C ASP A 148 -4.19 -0.24 8.30
N TRP A 149 -3.64 0.75 7.60
CA TRP A 149 -2.22 0.82 7.26
C TRP A 149 -1.33 0.85 8.49
N LYS A 150 -0.28 0.04 8.46
CA LYS A 150 0.75 0.01 9.50
C LYS A 150 1.94 0.87 9.09
N PRO A 151 2.63 1.50 10.05
CA PRO A 151 3.92 2.12 9.77
C PRO A 151 4.93 1.03 9.41
N TRP A 152 5.83 1.34 8.48
CA TRP A 152 6.93 0.44 8.14
C TRP A 152 7.80 0.12 9.35
N GLN A 153 8.21 -1.13 9.48
CA GLN A 153 9.09 -1.57 10.56
C GLN A 153 10.13 -2.57 10.04
N GLY A 154 11.38 -2.39 10.47
CA GLY A 154 12.44 -3.36 10.22
C GLY A 154 13.08 -3.28 8.84
N LYS A 155 13.55 -4.43 8.35
CA LYS A 155 14.26 -4.62 7.09
C LYS A 155 13.28 -5.12 6.01
N ALA A 156 13.41 -4.65 4.78
CA ALA A 156 12.70 -5.21 3.64
C ALA A 156 13.41 -6.44 3.06
N ASP A 157 12.66 -7.42 2.60
CA ASP A 157 13.17 -8.45 1.71
C ASP A 157 13.26 -7.90 0.27
N LEU A 158 12.20 -7.23 -0.17
CA LEU A 158 12.05 -6.67 -1.51
C LEU A 158 11.69 -5.19 -1.46
N LEU A 159 12.41 -4.37 -2.23
CA LEU A 159 12.03 -3.00 -2.54
C LEU A 159 11.62 -2.89 -4.00
N VAL A 160 10.41 -2.40 -4.25
CA VAL A 160 9.91 -2.04 -5.58
C VAL A 160 9.97 -0.52 -5.71
N LEU A 161 10.77 0.01 -6.65
CA LEU A 161 10.81 1.44 -6.94
C LEU A 161 10.03 1.73 -8.22
N SER A 162 8.89 2.36 -8.09
CA SER A 162 8.02 2.82 -9.18
C SER A 162 8.19 4.31 -9.45
N ALA A 163 8.03 4.75 -10.69
CA ALA A 163 8.07 6.16 -11.02
C ALA A 163 6.76 6.86 -10.62
N HIS A 164 5.62 6.32 -11.03
CA HIS A 164 4.29 6.89 -10.78
C HIS A 164 3.38 5.85 -10.12
N ALA A 165 2.28 6.31 -9.56
CA ALA A 165 1.18 5.45 -9.14
C ALA A 165 0.51 4.84 -10.38
N ASP A 166 0.44 3.52 -10.49
CA ASP A 166 0.00 2.62 -11.56
C ASP A 166 1.11 1.81 -12.22
N ASP A 167 2.32 2.36 -12.34
CA ASP A 167 3.46 1.69 -13.00
C ASP A 167 3.82 0.37 -12.31
N GLU A 168 3.70 0.29 -10.98
CA GLU A 168 3.99 -0.91 -10.18
C GLU A 168 3.11 -2.10 -10.56
N LEU A 169 1.91 -1.83 -11.08
CA LEU A 169 0.98 -2.84 -11.56
C LEU A 169 1.12 -3.08 -13.06
N LEU A 170 1.35 -2.02 -13.83
CA LEU A 170 1.51 -2.09 -15.26
C LEU A 170 2.78 -2.83 -15.69
N PHE A 171 3.92 -2.52 -15.04
CA PHE A 171 5.24 -2.98 -15.48
C PHE A 171 5.88 -4.02 -14.58
N PHE A 172 5.43 -4.14 -13.32
CA PHE A 172 5.94 -5.15 -12.40
C PHE A 172 4.89 -6.21 -12.06
N GLY A 173 3.66 -5.99 -12.50
CA GLY A 173 2.57 -6.97 -12.53
C GLY A 173 2.38 -7.74 -11.24
N GLY A 174 2.66 -9.03 -11.31
CA GLY A 174 2.48 -9.96 -10.20
C GLY A 174 3.54 -9.89 -9.09
N VAL A 175 4.60 -9.07 -9.22
CA VAL A 175 5.68 -9.00 -8.20
C VAL A 175 5.11 -8.72 -6.81
N ILE A 176 4.28 -7.69 -6.68
CA ILE A 176 3.76 -7.28 -5.36
C ILE A 176 2.85 -8.35 -4.75
N PRO A 177 1.74 -8.78 -5.40
CA PRO A 177 0.86 -9.78 -4.78
C PRO A 177 1.55 -11.13 -4.55
N TYR A 178 2.42 -11.56 -5.46
CA TYR A 178 3.12 -12.82 -5.32
C TYR A 178 4.08 -12.81 -4.13
N TYR A 179 4.99 -11.84 -4.07
CA TYR A 179 5.98 -11.83 -3.00
C TYR A 179 5.40 -11.40 -1.65
N THR A 180 4.45 -10.46 -1.60
CA THR A 180 3.85 -10.00 -0.35
C THR A 180 2.96 -11.08 0.27
N ALA A 181 1.92 -11.53 -0.43
CA ALA A 181 0.89 -12.37 0.17
C ALA A 181 1.19 -13.87 0.01
N GLN A 182 1.63 -14.33 -1.17
CA GLN A 182 1.86 -15.75 -1.42
C GLN A 182 3.19 -16.22 -0.80
N MET A 183 4.28 -15.46 -1.00
CA MET A 183 5.60 -15.80 -0.48
C MET A 183 5.88 -15.23 0.91
N GLN A 184 4.99 -14.38 1.43
CA GLN A 184 5.11 -13.74 2.74
C GLN A 184 6.43 -12.99 2.94
N LYS A 185 6.95 -12.40 1.86
CA LYS A 185 8.12 -11.53 1.91
C LYS A 185 7.74 -10.15 2.41
N HIS A 186 8.65 -9.50 3.12
CA HIS A 186 8.48 -8.13 3.60
C HIS A 186 8.78 -7.15 2.45
N VAL A 187 7.74 -6.67 1.78
CA VAL A 187 7.83 -5.87 0.55
C VAL A 187 7.50 -4.41 0.82
N ILE A 188 8.44 -3.52 0.51
CA ILE A 188 8.19 -2.07 0.48
C ILE A 188 8.01 -1.58 -0.96
N VAL A 189 6.93 -0.84 -1.21
CA VAL A 189 6.71 -0.14 -2.48
C VAL A 189 7.04 1.33 -2.30
N CYS A 190 7.96 1.81 -3.12
CA CYS A 190 8.46 3.20 -3.11
C CYS A 190 8.15 3.87 -4.44
N TYR A 191 7.85 5.16 -4.38
CA TYR A 191 7.58 5.96 -5.57
C TYR A 191 8.62 7.08 -5.72
N LEU A 192 8.93 7.44 -6.95
CA LEU A 192 9.82 8.55 -7.23
C LEU A 192 9.06 9.88 -7.21
N THR A 193 7.89 9.92 -7.88
CA THR A 193 7.11 11.15 -8.01
C THR A 193 6.05 11.28 -6.92
N ASP A 194 5.77 12.53 -6.52
CA ASP A 194 4.64 12.86 -5.66
C ASP A 194 3.33 12.71 -6.44
N GLN A 195 2.35 12.11 -5.82
CA GLN A 195 1.07 11.82 -6.45
C GLN A 195 0.02 12.88 -6.05
N THR A 196 -0.88 13.20 -6.96
CA THR A 196 -2.10 13.95 -6.60
C THR A 196 -2.92 13.15 -5.59
N SER A 197 -3.73 13.81 -4.78
CA SER A 197 -4.53 13.14 -3.73
C SER A 197 -5.39 12.00 -4.28
N CYS A 198 -6.04 12.20 -5.43
CA CYS A 198 -6.84 11.18 -6.08
C CYS A 198 -6.00 9.94 -6.42
N ARG A 199 -4.89 10.11 -7.15
CA ARG A 199 -4.01 8.99 -7.54
C ARG A 199 -3.38 8.29 -6.34
N ARG A 200 -3.17 9.01 -5.23
CA ARG A 200 -2.64 8.43 -3.98
C ARG A 200 -3.64 7.47 -3.35
N ASN A 201 -4.92 7.83 -3.28
CA ASN A 201 -5.96 6.95 -2.78
C ASN A 201 -6.16 5.73 -3.69
N GLU A 202 -6.18 5.94 -5.03
CA GLU A 202 -6.25 4.86 -6.02
C GLU A 202 -5.10 3.85 -5.87
N LEU A 203 -3.87 4.36 -5.66
CA LEU A 203 -2.67 3.56 -5.41
C LEU A 203 -2.81 2.73 -4.11
N LEU A 204 -3.32 3.34 -3.03
CA LEU A 204 -3.50 2.65 -1.76
C LEU A 204 -4.55 1.54 -1.88
N ASP A 205 -5.64 1.77 -2.63
CA ASP A 205 -6.63 0.73 -2.92
C ASP A 205 -6.00 -0.46 -3.67
N GLY A 206 -5.23 -0.17 -4.71
CA GLY A 206 -4.54 -1.20 -5.50
C GLY A 206 -3.53 -2.01 -4.67
N LEU A 207 -2.69 -1.33 -3.89
CA LEU A 207 -1.72 -2.00 -3.02
C LEU A 207 -2.38 -2.84 -1.92
N TRP A 208 -3.50 -2.36 -1.36
CA TRP A 208 -4.26 -3.12 -0.37
C TRP A 208 -4.81 -4.43 -0.96
N LEU A 209 -5.34 -4.39 -2.18
CA LEU A 209 -5.76 -5.59 -2.92
C LEU A 209 -4.61 -6.55 -3.19
N CYS A 210 -3.40 -6.04 -3.42
CA CYS A 210 -2.19 -6.85 -3.57
C CYS A 210 -1.67 -7.48 -2.27
N GLY A 211 -2.32 -7.24 -1.13
CA GLY A 211 -1.91 -7.78 0.17
C GLY A 211 -0.91 -6.93 0.94
N VAL A 212 -0.54 -5.74 0.45
CA VAL A 212 0.31 -4.80 1.19
C VAL A 212 -0.45 -4.25 2.39
N ARG A 213 0.20 -4.21 3.55
CA ARG A 213 -0.41 -3.73 4.81
C ARG A 213 0.40 -2.64 5.49
N GLU A 214 1.63 -2.44 5.10
CA GLU A 214 2.46 -1.33 5.55
C GLU A 214 2.42 -0.18 4.54
N TYR A 215 2.36 1.06 5.06
CA TYR A 215 2.16 2.24 4.23
C TYR A 215 3.33 2.43 3.25
N PRO A 216 3.08 2.59 1.94
CA PRO A 216 4.13 2.73 0.94
C PRO A 216 4.90 4.04 1.12
N ARG A 217 6.12 4.09 0.58
CA ARG A 217 6.90 5.32 0.55
C ARG A 217 6.47 6.21 -0.61
N MET A 218 5.71 7.24 -0.32
CA MET A 218 5.30 8.23 -1.31
C MET A 218 6.52 8.99 -1.85
N GLY A 219 6.50 9.29 -3.16
CA GLY A 219 7.53 10.03 -3.82
C GLY A 219 7.57 11.52 -3.44
N VAL A 220 8.65 12.18 -3.76
CA VAL A 220 8.89 13.59 -3.38
C VAL A 220 9.10 14.51 -4.58
N PHE A 221 9.29 13.95 -5.77
CA PHE A 221 9.54 14.72 -6.98
C PHE A 221 8.24 14.99 -7.72
N LYS A 222 8.07 16.23 -8.20
CA LYS A 222 6.89 16.59 -8.98
C LYS A 222 6.81 15.74 -10.25
N ASP A 223 5.65 15.17 -10.52
CA ASP A 223 5.38 14.46 -11.77
C ASP A 223 5.54 15.41 -12.97
N ILE A 224 6.36 14.98 -13.96
CA ILE A 224 6.63 15.73 -15.19
C ILE A 224 6.58 14.77 -16.37
N LYS A 225 5.92 15.17 -17.42
CA LYS A 225 5.85 14.40 -18.66
C LYS A 225 7.01 14.77 -19.59
N ASN A 226 7.98 13.85 -19.74
CA ASN A 226 9.07 13.96 -20.70
C ASN A 226 9.60 12.58 -21.10
N ASN A 227 10.43 12.52 -22.13
CA ASN A 227 10.97 11.27 -22.68
C ASN A 227 12.51 11.23 -22.63
N SER A 228 13.11 12.04 -21.77
CA SER A 228 14.59 12.16 -21.69
C SER A 228 15.07 12.02 -20.25
N LEU A 229 16.09 11.20 -20.04
CA LEU A 229 16.81 11.11 -18.77
C LEU A 229 17.42 12.48 -18.40
N GLY A 230 18.03 13.16 -19.35
CA GLY A 230 18.68 14.46 -19.14
C GLY A 230 17.68 15.55 -18.74
N ASP A 231 16.51 15.61 -19.37
CA ASP A 231 15.49 16.60 -19.03
C ASP A 231 14.90 16.35 -17.66
N SER A 232 14.68 15.08 -17.29
CA SER A 232 14.20 14.71 -15.94
C SER A 232 15.20 15.12 -14.87
N TYR A 233 16.46 14.81 -15.04
CA TYR A 233 17.51 15.27 -14.12
C TYR A 233 17.72 16.79 -14.16
N GLY A 234 17.53 17.42 -15.31
CA GLY A 234 17.55 18.88 -15.42
C GLY A 234 16.47 19.56 -14.59
N PHE A 235 15.30 18.93 -14.49
CA PHE A 235 14.16 19.43 -13.72
C PHE A 235 14.27 19.13 -12.22
N TRP A 236 14.62 17.90 -11.84
CA TRP A 236 14.68 17.47 -10.44
C TRP A 236 16.02 17.67 -9.77
N GLY A 237 17.09 17.75 -10.56
CA GLY A 237 18.46 17.67 -10.11
C GLY A 237 18.93 16.23 -9.90
N GLU A 238 20.06 15.85 -10.48
CA GLU A 238 20.59 14.49 -10.31
C GLU A 238 20.95 14.22 -8.85
N LYS A 239 21.59 15.17 -8.17
CA LYS A 239 22.01 15.00 -6.76
C LYS A 239 20.83 14.73 -5.81
N PRO A 240 19.73 15.53 -5.78
CA PRO A 240 18.58 15.23 -4.93
C PRO A 240 17.94 13.85 -5.20
N VAL A 241 17.88 13.43 -6.47
CA VAL A 241 17.35 12.11 -6.83
C VAL A 241 18.23 10.99 -6.27
N LEU A 242 19.56 11.10 -6.43
CA LEU A 242 20.50 10.11 -5.91
C LEU A 242 20.50 10.06 -4.37
N GLU A 243 20.38 11.20 -3.71
CA GLU A 243 20.25 11.27 -2.26
C GLU A 243 18.96 10.55 -1.78
N TYR A 244 17.85 10.79 -2.48
CA TYR A 244 16.58 10.13 -2.18
C TYR A 244 16.67 8.61 -2.36
N VAL A 245 17.11 8.13 -3.52
CA VAL A 245 17.19 6.69 -3.81
C VAL A 245 18.21 5.99 -2.93
N THR A 246 19.37 6.61 -2.63
CA THR A 246 20.34 6.09 -1.66
C THR A 246 19.73 5.99 -0.26
N GLY A 247 18.95 7.01 0.13
CA GLY A 247 18.22 7.02 1.39
C GLY A 247 17.23 5.86 1.51
N LEU A 248 16.48 5.54 0.44
CA LEU A 248 15.57 4.38 0.41
C LEU A 248 16.32 3.07 0.68
N LEU A 249 17.47 2.84 0.06
CA LEU A 249 18.26 1.63 0.26
C LEU A 249 18.76 1.48 1.70
N ARG A 250 19.16 2.58 2.35
CA ARG A 250 19.63 2.57 3.74
C ARG A 250 18.50 2.50 4.76
N GLU A 251 17.36 3.14 4.47
CA GLU A 251 16.18 3.13 5.33
C GLU A 251 15.55 1.74 5.38
N TYR A 252 15.32 1.14 4.20
CA TYR A 252 14.61 -0.14 4.09
C TYR A 252 15.51 -1.36 4.05
N ARG A 253 16.78 -1.21 3.72
CA ARG A 253 17.80 -2.27 3.71
C ARG A 253 17.37 -3.53 2.95
N PRO A 254 16.85 -3.42 1.70
CA PRO A 254 16.34 -4.55 0.95
C PRO A 254 17.45 -5.52 0.54
N ASP A 255 17.11 -6.82 0.45
CA ASP A 255 17.98 -7.78 -0.21
C ASP A 255 17.84 -7.70 -1.73
N VAL A 256 16.61 -7.64 -2.20
CA VAL A 256 16.26 -7.56 -3.63
C VAL A 256 15.62 -6.22 -3.94
N VAL A 257 15.96 -5.68 -5.11
CA VAL A 257 15.35 -4.47 -5.67
C VAL A 257 14.82 -4.75 -7.05
N VAL A 258 13.60 -4.28 -7.34
CA VAL A 258 12.98 -4.28 -8.67
C VAL A 258 12.66 -2.84 -9.07
N THR A 259 12.99 -2.45 -10.29
CA THR A 259 12.63 -1.15 -10.85
C THR A 259 12.54 -1.18 -12.38
N HIS A 260 12.31 -0.05 -12.98
CA HIS A 260 12.03 0.20 -14.39
C HIS A 260 13.14 -0.22 -15.36
N ASP A 261 12.79 -0.26 -16.66
CA ASP A 261 13.74 -0.43 -17.76
C ASP A 261 14.68 0.77 -17.89
N LYS A 262 15.92 0.52 -18.23
CA LYS A 262 16.94 1.57 -18.49
C LYS A 262 16.54 2.51 -19.65
N GLY A 263 15.82 1.98 -20.65
CA GLY A 263 15.27 2.75 -21.74
C GLY A 263 14.01 3.52 -21.35
N GLY A 264 13.45 3.20 -20.20
CA GLY A 264 12.12 3.60 -19.75
C GLY A 264 11.05 2.91 -20.61
N GLU A 265 10.02 2.34 -19.98
CA GLU A 265 8.89 1.81 -20.72
C GLU A 265 8.32 2.92 -21.59
N TYR A 266 8.07 2.61 -22.86
CA TYR A 266 7.69 3.59 -23.92
C TYR A 266 8.57 4.87 -23.95
N GLY A 267 9.78 4.82 -23.39
CA GLY A 267 10.74 5.92 -23.41
C GLY A 267 10.56 7.00 -22.35
N HIS A 268 9.71 6.78 -21.33
CA HIS A 268 9.38 7.78 -20.30
C HIS A 268 10.61 8.19 -19.47
N GLY A 269 10.82 9.50 -19.30
CA GLY A 269 11.99 10.04 -18.62
C GLY A 269 12.08 9.67 -17.14
N ALA A 270 10.96 9.69 -16.40
CA ALA A 270 10.94 9.31 -14.99
C ALA A 270 11.31 7.84 -14.75
N HIS A 271 10.87 6.91 -15.63
CA HIS A 271 11.23 5.50 -15.58
C HIS A 271 12.75 5.33 -15.79
N ARG A 272 13.33 6.05 -16.76
CA ARG A 272 14.78 6.06 -16.97
C ARG A 272 15.53 6.54 -15.75
N VAL A 273 15.00 7.55 -15.04
CA VAL A 273 15.61 8.06 -13.80
C VAL A 273 15.54 7.02 -12.69
N CYS A 274 14.43 6.29 -12.53
CA CYS A 274 14.34 5.21 -11.54
C CYS A 274 15.44 4.17 -11.74
N ALA A 275 15.62 3.69 -12.98
CA ALA A 275 16.66 2.71 -13.30
C ALA A 275 18.08 3.28 -13.11
N ASP A 276 18.37 4.46 -13.67
CA ASP A 276 19.71 5.08 -13.62
C ASP A 276 20.11 5.46 -12.19
N ALA A 277 19.19 6.06 -11.43
CA ALA A 277 19.43 6.43 -10.04
C ALA A 277 19.63 5.20 -9.14
N MET A 278 18.83 4.14 -9.34
CA MET A 278 19.00 2.90 -8.57
C MET A 278 20.35 2.26 -8.84
N ILE A 279 20.77 2.15 -10.10
CA ILE A 279 22.08 1.63 -10.48
C ILE A 279 23.22 2.42 -9.79
N LYS A 280 23.14 3.74 -9.81
CA LYS A 280 24.12 4.61 -9.17
C LYS A 280 24.08 4.58 -7.64
N ALA A 281 22.92 4.26 -7.08
CA ALA A 281 22.72 4.22 -5.63
C ALA A 281 23.30 2.98 -4.96
N ILE A 282 23.54 1.86 -5.67
CA ILE A 282 24.09 0.62 -5.11
C ILE A 282 25.40 0.89 -4.36
N ASP A 283 26.40 1.44 -5.08
CA ASP A 283 27.72 1.71 -4.50
C ASP A 283 27.66 2.82 -3.44
N ARG A 284 26.80 3.83 -3.65
CA ARG A 284 26.60 4.93 -2.69
C ARG A 284 25.96 4.48 -1.40
N ALA A 285 25.01 3.56 -1.47
CA ALA A 285 24.37 3.02 -0.26
C ALA A 285 25.33 2.17 0.57
N ALA A 286 26.26 1.48 -0.08
CA ALA A 286 27.30 0.68 0.59
C ALA A 286 28.47 1.53 1.14
N ASP A 287 28.70 2.72 0.60
CA ASP A 287 29.80 3.60 1.02
C ASP A 287 29.41 4.41 2.29
N GLY A 288 29.96 4.04 3.44
CA GLY A 288 29.73 4.75 4.70
C GLY A 288 30.22 6.20 4.74
N ALA A 289 31.08 6.61 3.81
CA ALA A 289 31.54 7.99 3.68
C ALA A 289 30.57 8.86 2.89
N TYR A 290 29.73 8.25 2.03
CA TYR A 290 28.71 8.99 1.26
C TYR A 290 27.49 9.28 2.15
N LEU A 291 27.23 10.56 2.42
CA LEU A 291 26.06 11.05 3.17
C LEU A 291 25.75 10.21 4.44
N PRO A 292 26.64 10.19 5.44
CA PRO A 292 26.50 9.32 6.62
C PRO A 292 25.24 9.64 7.47
N ASN A 293 24.63 10.79 7.26
CA ASN A 293 23.37 11.18 7.89
C ASN A 293 22.12 10.49 7.31
N LEU A 294 22.24 9.78 6.18
CA LEU A 294 21.12 9.02 5.58
C LEU A 294 20.93 7.61 6.18
N GLY A 295 21.64 7.28 7.25
CA GLY A 295 21.57 5.99 7.92
C GLY A 295 22.81 5.11 7.67
N GLU A 296 22.80 3.92 8.27
CA GLU A 296 23.90 2.96 8.14
C GLU A 296 24.07 2.46 6.70
N PRO A 297 25.32 2.21 6.26
CA PRO A 297 25.57 1.64 4.94
C PRO A 297 24.82 0.33 4.71
N TRP A 298 24.33 0.15 3.50
CA TRP A 298 23.64 -1.06 3.11
C TRP A 298 24.04 -1.55 1.72
N GLN A 299 24.34 -2.85 1.61
CA GLN A 299 24.64 -3.52 0.34
C GLN A 299 23.47 -4.43 -0.03
N ILE A 300 22.78 -4.14 -1.13
CA ILE A 300 21.76 -5.02 -1.68
C ILE A 300 22.39 -6.31 -2.23
N GLN A 301 21.60 -7.38 -2.31
CA GLN A 301 22.07 -8.65 -2.90
C GLN A 301 21.80 -8.70 -4.40
N LYS A 302 20.63 -8.22 -4.86
CA LYS A 302 20.26 -8.24 -6.27
C LYS A 302 19.50 -6.98 -6.70
N LEU A 303 19.74 -6.56 -7.96
CA LEU A 303 18.93 -5.57 -8.67
C LEU A 303 18.39 -6.18 -9.95
N TYR A 304 17.09 -6.21 -10.09
CA TYR A 304 16.40 -6.54 -11.33
C TYR A 304 15.83 -5.29 -11.99
N LEU A 305 16.05 -5.19 -13.29
CA LEU A 305 15.43 -4.15 -14.11
C LEU A 305 14.41 -4.79 -15.05
N HIS A 306 13.25 -4.17 -15.13
CA HIS A 306 12.23 -4.57 -16.10
C HIS A 306 12.79 -4.56 -17.52
N LEU A 307 12.50 -5.58 -18.31
CA LEU A 307 12.92 -5.76 -19.70
C LEU A 307 14.45 -5.75 -19.96
N TYR A 308 15.29 -5.80 -18.95
CA TYR A 308 16.74 -5.85 -19.15
C TYR A 308 17.15 -7.18 -19.81
N LYS A 309 18.05 -7.11 -20.81
CA LYS A 309 18.31 -8.22 -21.75
C LYS A 309 19.41 -9.20 -21.30
N GLN A 310 20.00 -9.02 -20.13
CA GLN A 310 21.04 -9.92 -19.60
C GLN A 310 20.48 -10.67 -18.38
N ASN A 311 20.87 -11.97 -18.26
CA ASN A 311 20.38 -12.84 -17.18
C ASN A 311 18.87 -12.70 -17.00
N THR A 312 18.15 -12.85 -18.14
CA THR A 312 16.71 -12.62 -18.20
C THR A 312 15.97 -13.76 -17.53
N LEU A 313 15.02 -13.40 -16.67
CA LEU A 313 14.04 -14.32 -16.12
C LEU A 313 12.63 -13.91 -16.56
N THR A 314 11.76 -14.92 -16.66
CA THR A 314 10.35 -14.72 -16.98
C THR A 314 9.51 -15.39 -15.90
N LEU A 315 8.86 -14.55 -15.10
CA LEU A 315 8.05 -15.01 -13.96
C LEU A 315 6.66 -15.45 -14.44
N ASP A 316 6.16 -16.56 -13.87
CA ASP A 316 4.84 -17.08 -14.23
C ASP A 316 3.77 -16.52 -13.29
N TRP A 317 3.13 -15.44 -13.72
CA TRP A 317 2.02 -14.81 -12.99
C TRP A 317 0.67 -15.52 -13.15
N ARG A 318 0.61 -16.65 -13.88
CA ARG A 318 -0.63 -17.37 -14.17
C ARG A 318 -0.89 -18.56 -13.23
N GLN A 319 0.02 -18.84 -12.30
CA GLN A 319 -0.21 -19.88 -11.30
C GLN A 319 -1.24 -19.41 -10.26
N PRO A 320 -2.19 -20.29 -9.88
CA PRO A 320 -3.16 -19.99 -8.83
C PRO A 320 -2.46 -19.75 -7.47
N LEU A 321 -2.83 -18.68 -6.79
CA LEU A 321 -2.27 -18.31 -5.50
C LEU A 321 -3.26 -18.65 -4.37
N SER A 322 -2.82 -19.45 -3.39
CA SER A 322 -3.64 -19.81 -2.23
C SER A 322 -4.01 -18.61 -1.37
N ALA A 323 -3.11 -17.62 -1.28
CA ALA A 323 -3.32 -16.38 -0.55
C ALA A 323 -4.47 -15.52 -1.11
N PHE A 324 -4.87 -15.75 -2.37
CA PHE A 324 -5.95 -15.02 -3.05
C PHE A 324 -7.09 -15.95 -3.50
N GLY A 325 -7.31 -17.06 -2.77
CA GLY A 325 -8.41 -17.98 -3.06
C GLY A 325 -8.36 -18.64 -4.44
N GLY A 326 -7.17 -18.77 -5.01
CA GLY A 326 -6.95 -19.38 -6.33
C GLY A 326 -6.90 -18.36 -7.49
N GLN A 327 -7.08 -17.07 -7.27
CA GLN A 327 -6.75 -16.06 -8.27
C GLN A 327 -5.25 -16.07 -8.57
N THR A 328 -4.88 -15.71 -9.79
CA THR A 328 -3.47 -15.61 -10.19
C THR A 328 -2.89 -14.25 -9.80
N ALA A 329 -1.56 -14.13 -9.71
CA ALA A 329 -0.92 -12.84 -9.47
C ALA A 329 -1.25 -11.82 -10.58
N PHE A 330 -1.45 -12.29 -11.81
CA PHE A 330 -1.91 -11.47 -12.92
C PHE A 330 -3.33 -10.93 -12.71
N ASP A 331 -4.27 -11.77 -12.25
CA ASP A 331 -5.65 -11.35 -12.00
C ASP A 331 -5.70 -10.32 -10.87
N VAL A 332 -4.92 -10.52 -9.80
CA VAL A 332 -4.82 -9.57 -8.68
C VAL A 332 -4.24 -8.24 -9.14
N ALA A 333 -3.13 -8.26 -9.91
CA ALA A 333 -2.52 -7.03 -10.44
C ALA A 333 -3.49 -6.26 -11.35
N LYS A 334 -4.28 -6.98 -12.16
CA LYS A 334 -5.31 -6.38 -13.01
C LYS A 334 -6.43 -5.75 -12.19
N ALA A 335 -6.95 -6.45 -11.19
CA ALA A 335 -7.98 -5.91 -10.29
C ALA A 335 -7.46 -4.69 -9.51
N ALA A 336 -6.19 -4.72 -9.07
CA ALA A 336 -5.54 -3.61 -8.41
C ALA A 336 -5.36 -2.39 -9.35
N PHE A 337 -5.00 -2.62 -10.62
CA PHE A 337 -4.95 -1.54 -11.61
C PHE A 337 -6.33 -0.93 -11.90
N ASP A 338 -7.40 -1.72 -11.81
CA ASP A 338 -8.77 -1.22 -11.95
C ASP A 338 -9.15 -0.19 -10.86
N CYS A 339 -8.41 -0.11 -9.75
CA CYS A 339 -8.56 0.95 -8.75
C CYS A 339 -8.07 2.31 -9.25
N HIS A 340 -7.16 2.35 -10.24
CA HIS A 340 -6.65 3.59 -10.83
C HIS A 340 -7.63 4.20 -11.84
N ALA A 341 -8.82 4.57 -11.36
CA ALA A 341 -9.92 5.08 -12.19
C ALA A 341 -9.52 6.30 -13.03
N SER A 342 -8.66 7.18 -12.48
CA SER A 342 -8.15 8.36 -13.17
C SER A 342 -7.19 8.03 -14.33
N GLN A 343 -6.67 6.82 -14.41
CA GLN A 343 -5.68 6.38 -15.41
C GLN A 343 -6.27 5.47 -16.50
N ARG A 344 -7.48 4.95 -16.32
CA ARG A 344 -8.13 4.02 -17.29
C ARG A 344 -8.23 4.57 -18.71
N SER A 345 -8.35 5.89 -18.87
CA SER A 345 -8.49 6.53 -20.18
C SER A 345 -7.18 6.61 -20.98
N ASN A 346 -6.03 6.31 -20.37
CA ASN A 346 -4.72 6.40 -21.00
C ASN A 346 -4.41 5.25 -21.97
N GLY A 347 -5.30 4.24 -22.05
CA GLY A 347 -5.12 3.07 -22.92
C GLY A 347 -4.04 2.09 -22.47
N LEU A 348 -3.49 2.26 -21.27
CA LEU A 348 -2.55 1.33 -20.65
C LEU A 348 -3.30 0.16 -20.03
N ILE A 349 -2.72 -1.03 -20.09
CA ILE A 349 -3.30 -2.26 -19.53
C ILE A 349 -2.21 -3.09 -18.84
N VAL A 350 -2.58 -3.82 -17.82
CA VAL A 350 -1.74 -4.87 -17.24
C VAL A 350 -1.62 -6.01 -18.25
N GLN A 351 -0.40 -6.35 -18.67
CA GLN A 351 -0.16 -7.36 -19.69
C GLN A 351 1.15 -8.12 -19.45
N ASP A 352 1.13 -9.43 -19.65
CA ASP A 352 2.30 -10.31 -19.55
C ASP A 352 2.82 -10.74 -20.96
N TRP A 353 2.52 -9.92 -21.97
CA TRP A 353 2.93 -10.13 -23.37
C TRP A 353 3.34 -8.81 -24.03
N GLY A 354 3.96 -8.91 -25.20
CA GLY A 354 4.32 -7.73 -26.01
C GLY A 354 5.57 -6.99 -25.47
N PRO A 355 5.79 -5.75 -25.93
CA PRO A 355 7.02 -5.03 -25.68
C PRO A 355 7.19 -4.58 -24.22
N HIS A 356 6.12 -4.57 -23.44
CA HIS A 356 6.10 -4.16 -22.03
C HIS A 356 5.51 -5.27 -21.14
N ALA A 357 5.86 -6.53 -21.45
CA ALA A 357 5.42 -7.68 -20.67
C ALA A 357 5.91 -7.57 -19.22
N ASN A 358 4.99 -7.48 -18.27
CA ASN A 358 5.24 -7.19 -16.87
C ASN A 358 5.83 -8.34 -16.05
N ASN A 359 6.15 -9.44 -16.71
CA ASN A 359 6.75 -10.64 -16.13
C ASN A 359 8.20 -10.89 -16.58
N VAL A 360 8.79 -9.97 -17.37
CA VAL A 360 10.14 -10.11 -17.90
C VAL A 360 11.08 -9.15 -17.22
N PHE A 361 12.08 -9.70 -16.54
CA PHE A 361 13.11 -8.94 -15.82
C PHE A 361 14.50 -9.43 -16.22
N GLY A 362 15.52 -8.64 -16.00
CA GLY A 362 16.90 -9.06 -16.11
C GLY A 362 17.69 -8.69 -14.86
N LEU A 363 18.55 -9.61 -14.43
CA LEU A 363 19.46 -9.40 -13.31
C LEU A 363 20.58 -8.43 -13.72
N TYR A 364 20.48 -7.19 -13.25
CA TYR A 364 21.47 -6.16 -13.53
C TYR A 364 22.69 -6.23 -12.62
N TYR A 365 22.45 -6.48 -11.34
CA TYR A 365 23.49 -6.60 -10.31
C TYR A 365 23.18 -7.77 -9.39
N SER A 366 24.24 -8.52 -9.04
CA SER A 366 24.16 -9.57 -8.04
C SER A 366 25.44 -9.65 -7.23
N ASN A 367 25.30 -9.78 -5.91
CA ASN A 367 26.36 -10.05 -4.95
C ASN A 367 26.38 -11.55 -4.53
N VAL A 368 25.45 -12.35 -5.04
CA VAL A 368 25.26 -13.77 -4.67
C VAL A 368 25.34 -14.74 -5.87
N GLY A 369 25.80 -14.26 -7.01
CA GLY A 369 25.89 -15.05 -8.25
C GLY A 369 24.74 -14.77 -9.21
N LEU A 370 24.80 -15.43 -10.39
CA LEU A 370 23.78 -15.34 -11.41
C LEU A 370 22.66 -16.34 -11.11
N ASP A 371 21.45 -16.03 -11.55
CA ASP A 371 20.33 -16.95 -11.47
C ASP A 371 20.55 -18.13 -12.42
N GLU A 372 20.27 -19.33 -11.99
CA GLU A 372 20.41 -20.58 -12.74
C GLU A 372 19.07 -21.10 -13.26
N GLN A 373 18.00 -20.93 -12.47
CA GLN A 373 16.63 -21.36 -12.81
C GLN A 373 15.84 -20.22 -13.49
N GLY A 374 16.01 -19.00 -13.01
CA GLY A 374 15.40 -17.81 -13.61
C GLY A 374 13.87 -17.73 -13.45
N ASP A 375 13.34 -18.26 -12.36
CA ASP A 375 11.92 -18.31 -12.02
C ASP A 375 11.58 -17.66 -10.67
N ASP A 376 12.59 -17.18 -9.91
CA ASP A 376 12.42 -16.51 -8.64
C ASP A 376 13.44 -15.36 -8.48
N LEU A 377 12.96 -14.20 -7.99
CA LEU A 377 13.82 -13.06 -7.67
C LEU A 377 14.77 -13.33 -6.48
N PHE A 378 14.46 -14.32 -5.64
CA PHE A 378 15.21 -14.65 -4.44
C PHE A 378 16.17 -15.85 -4.61
N GLU A 379 16.38 -16.34 -5.82
CA GLU A 379 17.34 -17.40 -6.07
C GLU A 379 18.70 -17.05 -5.44
N HIS A 380 19.35 -17.99 -4.72
CA HIS A 380 20.59 -17.81 -3.93
C HIS A 380 20.51 -16.82 -2.75
N ILE A 381 19.34 -16.31 -2.38
CA ILE A 381 19.17 -15.51 -1.15
C ILE A 381 18.56 -16.40 -0.07
N PRO A 382 19.20 -16.51 1.09
CA PRO A 382 18.75 -17.40 2.18
C PRO A 382 17.41 -17.01 2.80
#